data_d0353ada0acb4fbdf411f933ce08f88b
#
_entry.id   d0353ada0acb4fbdf411f933ce08f88b
#
_cell.length_a   1.000
_cell.length_b   1.000
_cell.length_c   1.000
_cell.angle_alpha   90.00
_cell.angle_beta   90.00
_cell.angle_gamma   90.00
#
_symmetry.space_group_name_H-M   'P 1'
#
loop_
_entity.id
_entity.type
_entity.pdbx_description
1 polymer ?
#
loop_
_entity_poly.entity_id
_entity_poly.type
_entity_poly.pdbx_seq_one_letter_code
_entity_poly.pdbx_strand_id
1 'polypeptide(L)'
;MSTEFKKIAFHTMGCKLNFSETSMISKDFTNRGFKKVEYKEFADIYVLNTCSVTDNADKEARKLIRQAKRKNPNAQIAVIGCYAQLMPDQIAKIDGVNLVIGTENKFNVLTELDLLNLNSETKIIRNKIEDVNAFTPSYSSNDRTRTYLKVQDGCDYTCSFCTIPLARGRSRSDNLSNTIKIANQAI
;
A
#
# COMPACT_ATOMS: atom_id res chain seq x y z
N MET A 1 -30.01 10.42 -13.19
CA MET A 1 -29.18 9.21 -12.96
C MET A 1 -28.13 9.62 -11.95
N SER A 2 -28.22 9.17 -10.71
CA SER A 2 -27.18 9.42 -9.70
C SER A 2 -25.93 8.66 -10.11
N THR A 3 -24.88 9.36 -10.49
CA THR A 3 -23.55 8.78 -10.67
C THR A 3 -23.07 8.29 -9.31
N GLU A 4 -23.30 7.01 -9.03
CA GLU A 4 -22.82 6.40 -7.80
C GLU A 4 -21.31 6.25 -7.93
N PHE A 5 -20.56 7.06 -7.17
CA PHE A 5 -19.09 7.01 -7.15
C PHE A 5 -18.63 5.67 -6.57
N LYS A 6 -17.71 5.00 -7.26
CA LYS A 6 -17.05 3.81 -6.70
C LYS A 6 -16.42 4.17 -5.35
N LYS A 7 -16.63 3.31 -4.36
CA LYS A 7 -16.14 3.48 -2.99
C LYS A 7 -14.83 2.73 -2.80
N ILE A 8 -13.88 3.39 -2.12
CA ILE A 8 -12.59 2.78 -1.78
C ILE A 8 -12.33 2.91 -0.28
N ALA A 9 -11.81 1.84 0.30
CA ALA A 9 -11.39 1.79 1.69
C ALA A 9 -9.92 1.42 1.81
N PHE A 10 -9.21 2.12 2.69
CA PHE A 10 -7.79 1.88 2.96
C PHE A 10 -7.60 1.44 4.41
N HIS A 11 -6.71 0.48 4.62
CA HIS A 11 -6.18 0.17 5.94
C HIS A 11 -4.66 0.13 5.89
N THR A 12 -4.03 0.85 6.83
CA THR A 12 -2.57 0.93 6.92
C THR A 12 -2.10 0.27 8.19
N MET A 13 -1.26 -0.73 8.03
CA MET A 13 -0.57 -1.40 9.13
C MET A 13 0.87 -0.90 9.25
N GLY A 14 1.40 -0.91 10.47
CA GLY A 14 2.81 -0.72 10.73
C GLY A 14 3.26 0.72 10.92
N CYS A 15 4.21 1.19 10.12
CA CYS A 15 5.00 2.38 10.43
C CYS A 15 4.44 3.67 9.80
N LYS A 16 5.02 4.81 10.23
CA LYS A 16 4.71 6.14 9.68
C LYS A 16 4.98 6.25 8.19
N LEU A 17 5.94 5.45 7.67
CA LEU A 17 6.27 5.39 6.26
C LEU A 17 5.10 4.80 5.46
N ASN A 18 4.58 3.64 5.87
CA ASN A 18 3.38 3.06 5.26
C ASN A 18 2.20 4.04 5.29
N PHE A 19 2.08 4.81 6.36
CA PHE A 19 1.02 5.80 6.49
C PHE A 19 1.14 6.93 5.45
N SER A 20 2.34 7.52 5.27
CA SER A 20 2.56 8.55 4.26
C SER A 20 2.32 8.02 2.84
N GLU A 21 2.72 6.78 2.57
CA GLU A 21 2.52 6.11 1.29
C GLU A 21 1.03 5.88 1.01
N THR A 22 0.27 5.38 1.99
CA THR A 22 -1.19 5.21 1.85
C THR A 22 -1.90 6.53 1.64
N SER A 23 -1.47 7.60 2.32
CA SER A 23 -2.04 8.93 2.14
C SER A 23 -1.91 9.42 0.70
N MET A 24 -0.72 9.26 0.10
CA MET A 24 -0.48 9.59 -1.32
C MET A 24 -1.34 8.75 -2.27
N ILE A 25 -1.36 7.44 -2.07
CA ILE A 25 -2.17 6.52 -2.88
C ILE A 25 -3.65 6.90 -2.77
N SER A 26 -4.14 7.16 -1.56
CA SER A 26 -5.53 7.56 -1.33
C SER A 26 -5.91 8.85 -2.07
N LYS A 27 -4.99 9.83 -2.14
CA LYS A 27 -5.19 11.06 -2.93
C LYS A 27 -5.35 10.76 -4.41
N ASP A 28 -4.54 9.85 -4.96
CA ASP A 28 -4.63 9.49 -6.38
C ASP A 28 -6.00 8.91 -6.71
N PHE A 29 -6.54 8.03 -5.87
CA PHE A 29 -7.91 7.52 -6.03
C PHE A 29 -8.97 8.61 -5.93
N THR A 30 -8.88 9.51 -4.94
CA THR A 30 -9.86 10.60 -4.79
C THR A 30 -9.81 11.58 -5.95
N ASN A 31 -8.63 11.87 -6.49
CA ASN A 31 -8.45 12.72 -7.68
C ASN A 31 -9.09 12.10 -8.93
N ARG A 32 -9.20 10.77 -8.99
CA ARG A 32 -9.91 10.05 -10.07
C ARG A 32 -11.39 9.81 -9.78
N GLY A 33 -11.95 10.46 -8.75
CA GLY A 33 -13.38 10.44 -8.46
C GLY A 33 -13.86 9.29 -7.57
N PHE A 34 -12.97 8.52 -6.94
CA PHE A 34 -13.38 7.53 -5.95
C PHE A 34 -13.77 8.19 -4.63
N LYS A 35 -14.83 7.68 -3.98
CA LYS A 35 -15.22 8.10 -2.64
C LYS A 35 -14.50 7.27 -1.59
N LYS A 36 -13.60 7.90 -0.80
CA LYS A 36 -12.97 7.24 0.34
C LYS A 36 -13.99 7.00 1.45
N VAL A 37 -14.01 5.79 1.99
CA VAL A 37 -14.86 5.36 3.11
C VAL A 37 -14.02 4.65 4.18
N GLU A 38 -14.59 4.46 5.37
CA GLU A 38 -13.92 3.70 6.43
C GLU A 38 -13.78 2.22 6.05
N TYR A 39 -12.70 1.58 6.50
CA TYR A 39 -12.41 0.18 6.15
C TYR A 39 -13.50 -0.82 6.61
N LYS A 40 -14.29 -0.43 7.61
CA LYS A 40 -15.41 -1.22 8.13
C LYS A 40 -16.69 -1.06 7.32
N GLU A 41 -16.75 -0.10 6.41
CA GLU A 41 -17.90 0.14 5.56
C GLU A 41 -17.87 -0.71 4.30
N PHE A 42 -18.97 -0.68 3.55
CA PHE A 42 -19.04 -1.27 2.22
C PHE A 42 -18.21 -0.42 1.24
N ALA A 43 -17.28 -1.08 0.54
CA ALA A 43 -16.49 -0.48 -0.52
C ALA A 43 -16.38 -1.43 -1.72
N ASP A 44 -16.18 -0.86 -2.90
CA ASP A 44 -15.94 -1.62 -4.13
C ASP A 44 -14.49 -2.08 -4.23
N ILE A 45 -13.58 -1.32 -3.60
CA ILE A 45 -12.15 -1.60 -3.55
C ILE A 45 -11.66 -1.49 -2.11
N TYR A 46 -10.85 -2.45 -1.69
CA TYR A 46 -10.11 -2.41 -0.42
C TYR A 46 -8.61 -2.48 -0.71
N VAL A 47 -7.86 -1.53 -0.18
CA VAL A 47 -6.39 -1.51 -0.27
C VAL A 47 -5.81 -1.65 1.13
N LEU A 48 -5.04 -2.72 1.34
CA LEU A 48 -4.37 -3.02 2.60
C LEU A 48 -2.87 -2.79 2.45
N ASN A 49 -2.34 -1.73 3.05
CA ASN A 49 -0.89 -1.49 3.10
C ASN A 49 -0.32 -2.18 4.33
N THR A 50 0.46 -3.23 4.09
CA THR A 50 0.86 -4.21 5.10
C THR A 50 2.26 -3.96 5.66
N CYS A 51 2.46 -4.42 6.88
CA CYS A 51 3.75 -4.50 7.55
C CYS A 51 4.12 -5.98 7.75
N SER A 52 5.41 -6.29 7.83
CA SER A 52 5.92 -7.65 8.05
C SER A 52 6.96 -7.70 9.16
N VAL A 53 6.79 -6.90 10.21
CA VAL A 53 7.76 -6.84 11.32
C VAL A 53 7.43 -7.87 12.41
N THR A 54 6.20 -8.42 12.43
CA THR A 54 5.77 -9.37 13.46
C THR A 54 4.78 -10.40 12.89
N ASP A 55 4.79 -11.63 13.43
CA ASP A 55 3.80 -12.69 13.13
C ASP A 55 2.34 -12.22 13.37
N ASN A 56 2.15 -11.28 14.28
CA ASN A 56 0.83 -10.71 14.55
C ASN A 56 0.32 -9.85 13.38
N ALA A 57 1.23 -9.17 12.66
CA ALA A 57 0.85 -8.37 11.49
C ALA A 57 0.27 -9.24 10.37
N ASP A 58 0.82 -10.44 10.17
CA ASP A 58 0.33 -11.40 9.17
C ASP A 58 -1.07 -11.91 9.53
N LYS A 59 -1.30 -12.24 10.81
CA LYS A 59 -2.63 -12.66 11.30
C LYS A 59 -3.66 -11.55 11.17
N GLU A 60 -3.28 -10.33 11.49
CA GLU A 60 -4.14 -9.16 11.35
C GLU A 60 -4.48 -8.88 9.88
N ALA A 61 -3.49 -8.93 8.96
CA ALA A 61 -3.72 -8.78 7.53
C ALA A 61 -4.75 -9.79 7.02
N ARG A 62 -4.61 -11.08 7.36
CA ARG A 62 -5.58 -12.13 7.00
C ARG A 62 -6.97 -11.87 7.55
N LYS A 63 -7.08 -11.38 8.78
CA LYS A 63 -8.35 -11.00 9.41
C LYS A 63 -9.02 -9.86 8.64
N LEU A 64 -8.28 -8.82 8.28
CA LEU A 64 -8.77 -7.66 7.56
C LEU A 64 -9.23 -8.01 6.13
N ILE A 65 -8.49 -8.86 5.42
CA ILE A 65 -8.87 -9.37 4.09
C ILE A 65 -10.21 -10.11 4.18
N ARG A 66 -10.35 -11.03 5.13
CA ARG A 66 -11.62 -11.76 5.33
C ARG A 66 -12.76 -10.84 5.74
N GLN A 67 -12.48 -9.75 6.47
CA GLN A 67 -13.49 -8.75 6.83
C GLN A 67 -13.96 -7.99 5.59
N ALA A 68 -13.06 -7.54 4.73
CA ALA A 68 -13.38 -6.88 3.47
C ALA A 68 -14.24 -7.77 2.57
N LYS A 69 -13.84 -9.04 2.38
CA LYS A 69 -14.57 -10.02 1.58
C LYS A 69 -16.00 -10.29 2.12
N ARG A 70 -16.16 -10.31 3.44
CA ARG A 70 -17.50 -10.47 4.05
C ARG A 70 -18.38 -9.24 3.87
N LYS A 71 -17.78 -8.03 3.83
CA LYS A 71 -18.53 -6.77 3.61
C LYS A 71 -19.03 -6.65 2.18
N ASN A 72 -18.19 -6.99 1.22
CA ASN A 72 -18.54 -7.02 -0.19
C ASN A 72 -17.85 -8.21 -0.87
N PRO A 73 -18.58 -9.31 -1.13
CA PRO A 73 -18.05 -10.48 -1.82
C PRO A 73 -17.49 -10.18 -3.22
N ASN A 74 -17.94 -9.11 -3.85
CA ASN A 74 -17.52 -8.69 -5.19
C ASN A 74 -16.44 -7.61 -5.17
N ALA A 75 -15.97 -7.18 -3.98
CA ALA A 75 -14.92 -6.18 -3.89
C ALA A 75 -13.59 -6.65 -4.48
N GLN A 76 -12.87 -5.73 -5.09
CA GLN A 76 -11.47 -5.91 -5.43
C GLN A 76 -10.62 -5.68 -4.18
N ILE A 77 -9.76 -6.62 -3.83
CA ILE A 77 -8.87 -6.53 -2.68
C ILE A 77 -7.42 -6.51 -3.15
N ALA A 78 -6.74 -5.39 -2.91
CA ALA A 78 -5.32 -5.23 -3.18
C ALA A 78 -4.53 -5.23 -1.86
N VAL A 79 -3.47 -6.02 -1.81
CA VAL A 79 -2.53 -6.06 -0.68
C VAL A 79 -1.18 -5.55 -1.15
N ILE A 80 -0.69 -4.50 -0.49
CA ILE A 80 0.56 -3.82 -0.84
C ILE A 80 1.51 -3.74 0.36
N GLY A 81 2.76 -3.37 0.14
CA GLY A 81 3.72 -3.07 1.21
C GLY A 81 4.67 -4.21 1.56
N CYS A 82 5.22 -4.17 2.79
CA CYS A 82 6.34 -5.04 3.18
C CYS A 82 5.98 -6.54 3.19
N TYR A 83 4.80 -6.90 3.70
CA TYR A 83 4.35 -8.29 3.69
C TYR A 83 4.10 -8.79 2.26
N ALA A 84 3.52 -7.93 1.41
CA ALA A 84 3.34 -8.23 -0.01
C ALA A 84 4.68 -8.43 -0.75
N GLN A 85 5.73 -7.75 -0.34
CA GLN A 85 7.08 -7.94 -0.88
C GLN A 85 7.71 -9.26 -0.43
N LEU A 86 7.59 -9.60 0.85
CA LEU A 86 8.30 -10.75 1.44
C LEU A 86 7.58 -12.08 1.19
N MET A 87 6.26 -12.11 1.27
CA MET A 87 5.45 -13.33 1.24
C MET A 87 4.27 -13.23 0.25
N PRO A 88 4.50 -12.83 -1.03
CA PRO A 88 3.41 -12.60 -1.97
C PRO A 88 2.57 -13.85 -2.24
N ASP A 89 3.21 -15.02 -2.35
CA ASP A 89 2.53 -16.29 -2.63
C ASP A 89 1.62 -16.75 -1.49
N GLN A 90 1.98 -16.39 -0.24
CA GLN A 90 1.13 -16.68 0.92
C GLN A 90 -0.12 -15.79 0.92
N ILE A 91 0.04 -14.53 0.51
CA ILE A 91 -1.08 -13.57 0.41
C ILE A 91 -2.00 -13.95 -0.74
N ALA A 92 -1.43 -14.33 -1.89
CA ALA A 92 -2.19 -14.71 -3.08
C ALA A 92 -3.11 -15.94 -2.84
N LYS A 93 -2.74 -16.81 -1.91
CA LYS A 93 -3.55 -17.96 -1.48
C LYS A 93 -4.71 -17.61 -0.54
N ILE A 94 -4.81 -16.35 -0.09
CA ILE A 94 -5.92 -15.92 0.76
C ILE A 94 -7.13 -15.64 -0.13
N ASP A 95 -8.22 -16.34 0.14
CA ASP A 95 -9.46 -16.16 -0.62
C ASP A 95 -9.91 -14.69 -0.63
N GLY A 96 -10.23 -14.19 -1.82
CA GLY A 96 -10.71 -12.85 -2.08
C GLY A 96 -9.63 -11.82 -2.40
N VAL A 97 -8.34 -12.14 -2.32
CA VAL A 97 -7.27 -11.25 -2.79
C VAL A 97 -7.22 -11.30 -4.31
N ASN A 98 -7.23 -10.15 -4.97
CA ASN A 98 -7.14 -10.03 -6.42
C ASN A 98 -5.77 -9.54 -6.88
N LEU A 99 -5.09 -8.74 -6.04
CA LEU A 99 -3.85 -8.08 -6.40
C LEU A 99 -2.88 -8.06 -5.21
N VAL A 100 -1.63 -8.45 -5.47
CA VAL A 100 -0.52 -8.35 -4.52
C VAL A 100 0.60 -7.54 -5.15
N ILE A 101 0.99 -6.42 -4.53
CA ILE A 101 2.04 -5.55 -5.07
C ILE A 101 3.14 -5.33 -4.03
N GLY A 102 4.36 -5.64 -4.44
CA GLY A 102 5.58 -5.38 -3.66
C GLY A 102 5.92 -3.90 -3.52
N THR A 103 7.05 -3.64 -2.89
CA THR A 103 7.44 -2.31 -2.42
C THR A 103 7.58 -1.27 -3.53
N GLU A 104 8.12 -1.62 -4.69
CA GLU A 104 8.43 -0.66 -5.76
C GLU A 104 7.17 -0.18 -6.49
N ASN A 105 6.30 -1.11 -6.85
CA ASN A 105 5.16 -0.81 -7.72
C ASN A 105 3.87 -0.42 -6.98
N LYS A 106 3.89 -0.31 -5.65
CA LYS A 106 2.69 -0.07 -4.84
C LYS A 106 1.95 1.23 -5.16
N PHE A 107 2.65 2.24 -5.67
CA PHE A 107 2.02 3.50 -6.09
C PHE A 107 1.22 3.35 -7.39
N ASN A 108 1.42 2.27 -8.14
CA ASN A 108 0.66 1.97 -9.36
C ASN A 108 -0.61 1.15 -9.08
N VAL A 109 -0.97 0.93 -7.81
CA VAL A 109 -2.08 0.05 -7.42
C VAL A 109 -3.40 0.38 -8.12
N LEU A 110 -3.69 1.66 -8.35
CA LEU A 110 -4.91 2.07 -9.05
C LEU A 110 -4.89 1.60 -10.51
N THR A 111 -3.81 1.86 -11.23
CA THR A 111 -3.65 1.43 -12.64
C THR A 111 -3.71 -0.09 -12.76
N GLU A 112 -3.08 -0.80 -11.81
CA GLU A 112 -3.07 -2.26 -11.80
C GLU A 112 -4.46 -2.85 -11.50
N LEU A 113 -5.26 -2.20 -10.66
CA LEU A 113 -6.65 -2.58 -10.39
C LEU A 113 -7.55 -2.35 -11.61
N ASP A 114 -7.35 -1.26 -12.37
CA ASP A 114 -8.10 -0.99 -13.59
C ASP A 114 -7.82 -2.03 -14.69
N LEU A 115 -6.63 -2.62 -14.70
CA LEU A 115 -6.20 -3.65 -15.65
C LEU A 115 -6.57 -5.08 -15.22
N LEU A 116 -7.16 -5.26 -14.04
CA LEU A 116 -7.51 -6.60 -13.53
C LEU A 116 -8.72 -7.19 -14.25
N ASN A 117 -8.55 -8.44 -14.67
CA ASN A 117 -9.68 -9.29 -14.98
C ASN A 117 -10.14 -10.01 -13.70
N LEU A 118 -11.33 -9.69 -13.20
CA LEU A 118 -11.87 -10.21 -11.94
C LEU A 118 -12.08 -11.73 -11.91
N ASN A 119 -12.12 -12.37 -13.08
CA ASN A 119 -12.28 -13.82 -13.22
C ASN A 119 -10.94 -14.57 -13.32
N SER A 120 -9.81 -13.86 -13.16
CA SER A 120 -8.48 -14.46 -13.21
C SER A 120 -7.95 -14.77 -11.80
N GLU A 121 -6.89 -15.58 -11.77
CA GLU A 121 -6.10 -15.81 -10.55
C GLU A 121 -5.54 -14.50 -9.98
N THR A 122 -5.18 -14.50 -8.69
CA THR A 122 -4.55 -13.35 -8.03
C THR A 122 -3.31 -12.88 -8.76
N LYS A 123 -3.30 -11.63 -9.21
CA LYS A 123 -2.13 -11.02 -9.87
C LYS A 123 -1.07 -10.65 -8.84
N ILE A 124 0.17 -11.10 -9.05
CA ILE A 124 1.33 -10.73 -8.21
C ILE A 124 2.27 -9.85 -9.03
N ILE A 125 2.60 -8.68 -8.49
CA ILE A 125 3.57 -7.74 -9.07
C ILE A 125 4.65 -7.48 -8.04
N ARG A 126 5.84 -8.03 -8.28
CA ARG A 126 6.98 -7.93 -7.38
C ARG A 126 8.29 -7.93 -8.16
N ASN A 127 9.15 -6.96 -7.90
CA ASN A 127 10.52 -6.97 -8.36
C ASN A 127 11.42 -7.65 -7.32
N LYS A 128 12.56 -8.16 -7.76
CA LYS A 128 13.60 -8.59 -6.82
C LYS A 128 14.06 -7.37 -6.04
N ILE A 129 14.28 -7.53 -4.74
CA ILE A 129 14.56 -6.38 -3.87
C ILE A 129 15.91 -5.72 -4.20
N GLU A 130 16.84 -6.48 -4.77
CA GLU A 130 18.14 -5.99 -5.23
C GLU A 130 18.03 -5.03 -6.40
N ASP A 131 16.96 -5.15 -7.20
CA ASP A 131 16.71 -4.33 -8.40
C ASP A 131 15.91 -3.05 -8.07
N VAL A 132 15.43 -2.92 -6.83
CA VAL A 132 14.63 -1.77 -6.39
C VAL A 132 15.51 -0.56 -6.13
N ASN A 133 15.59 0.34 -7.10
CA ASN A 133 16.43 1.54 -7.05
C ASN A 133 15.62 2.86 -7.03
N ALA A 134 14.35 2.82 -7.42
CA ALA A 134 13.53 4.02 -7.47
C ALA A 134 13.12 4.50 -6.06
N PHE A 135 13.20 5.82 -5.85
CA PHE A 135 12.64 6.49 -4.69
C PHE A 135 11.37 7.24 -5.10
N THR A 136 10.26 6.87 -4.52
CA THR A 136 9.00 7.60 -4.70
C THR A 136 8.74 8.40 -3.42
N PRO A 137 8.76 9.74 -3.49
CA PRO A 137 8.45 10.57 -2.33
C PRO A 137 7.00 10.39 -1.90
N SER A 138 6.73 10.54 -0.62
CA SER A 138 5.37 10.56 -0.10
C SER A 138 5.27 11.40 1.16
N TYR A 139 4.09 11.99 1.36
CA TYR A 139 3.77 12.70 2.59
C TYR A 139 2.30 12.48 2.96
N SER A 140 2.01 12.52 4.24
CA SER A 140 0.63 12.52 4.71
C SER A 140 0.09 13.96 4.79
N SER A 141 -1.16 14.17 4.44
CA SER A 141 -1.80 15.48 4.57
C SER A 141 -3.26 15.28 4.94
N ASN A 142 -3.75 16.13 5.84
CA ASN A 142 -5.14 16.19 6.29
C ASN A 142 -5.71 14.92 6.96
N ASP A 143 -4.88 13.91 7.20
CA ASP A 143 -5.29 12.65 7.83
C ASP A 143 -5.09 12.65 9.36
N ARG A 144 -4.17 13.49 9.86
CA ARG A 144 -3.80 13.60 11.29
C ARG A 144 -3.26 14.99 11.61
N THR A 145 -3.11 15.28 12.92
CA THR A 145 -2.49 16.51 13.44
C THR A 145 -1.01 16.68 13.05
N ARG A 146 -0.33 15.63 12.60
CA ARG A 146 1.08 15.66 12.20
C ARG A 146 1.23 15.14 10.79
N THR A 147 1.95 15.88 9.97
CA THR A 147 2.40 15.46 8.63
C THR A 147 3.65 14.58 8.75
N TYR A 148 3.66 13.48 8.03
CA TYR A 148 4.84 12.61 7.87
C TYR A 148 5.37 12.76 6.45
N LEU A 149 6.62 13.17 6.33
CA LEU A 149 7.34 13.25 5.05
C LEU A 149 8.32 12.07 4.95
N LYS A 150 8.26 11.33 3.86
CA LYS A 150 9.23 10.27 3.55
C LYS A 150 10.48 10.92 2.94
N VAL A 151 11.58 10.90 3.68
CA VAL A 151 12.88 11.43 3.23
C VAL A 151 13.85 10.32 2.82
N GLN A 152 13.58 9.08 3.26
CA GLN A 152 14.40 7.90 2.98
C GLN A 152 13.50 6.66 2.87
N ASP A 153 13.89 5.71 2.02
CA ASP A 153 13.31 4.36 1.92
C ASP A 153 14.43 3.33 1.92
N GLY A 154 14.20 2.15 2.54
CA GLY A 154 15.21 1.12 2.66
C GLY A 154 16.28 1.42 3.72
N CYS A 155 17.28 0.53 3.82
CA CYS A 155 18.36 0.64 4.81
C CYS A 155 19.56 -0.19 4.37
N ASP A 156 20.79 0.35 4.54
CA ASP A 156 22.04 -0.34 4.19
C ASP A 156 22.62 -1.16 5.35
N TYR A 157 22.03 -1.05 6.54
CA TYR A 157 22.48 -1.84 7.69
C TYR A 157 21.93 -3.26 7.65
N THR A 158 22.76 -4.24 8.03
CA THR A 158 22.45 -5.67 8.04
C THR A 158 22.23 -6.19 9.45
N CYS A 159 21.36 -5.52 10.22
CA CYS A 159 21.02 -5.98 11.58
C CYS A 159 20.33 -7.35 11.51
N SER A 160 20.78 -8.30 12.33
CA SER A 160 20.36 -9.71 12.29
C SER A 160 18.85 -9.94 12.49
N PHE A 161 18.17 -9.02 13.17
CA PHE A 161 16.74 -9.11 13.47
C PHE A 161 15.85 -8.23 12.55
N CYS A 162 16.46 -7.47 11.63
CA CYS A 162 15.73 -6.44 10.87
C CYS A 162 15.33 -6.92 9.49
N THR A 163 14.04 -6.88 9.19
CA THR A 163 13.48 -7.25 7.89
C THR A 163 13.42 -6.10 6.88
N ILE A 164 13.77 -4.86 7.28
CA ILE A 164 13.66 -3.69 6.42
C ILE A 164 14.48 -3.83 5.13
N PRO A 165 15.76 -4.25 5.14
CA PRO A 165 16.53 -4.43 3.91
C PRO A 165 15.90 -5.46 2.97
N LEU A 166 15.33 -6.52 3.51
CA LEU A 166 14.66 -7.58 2.74
C LEU A 166 13.35 -7.12 2.11
N ALA A 167 12.61 -6.22 2.81
CA ALA A 167 11.30 -5.76 2.36
C ALA A 167 11.37 -4.48 1.52
N ARG A 168 12.38 -3.63 1.75
CA ARG A 168 12.47 -2.30 1.14
C ARG A 168 13.75 -2.05 0.36
N GLY A 169 14.74 -2.95 0.46
CA GLY A 169 16.03 -2.85 -0.22
C GLY A 169 16.99 -1.86 0.42
N ARG A 170 17.98 -1.43 -0.37
CA ARG A 170 19.00 -0.47 0.05
C ARG A 170 18.42 0.91 0.33
N SER A 171 19.17 1.70 1.12
CA SER A 171 18.82 3.09 1.42
C SER A 171 18.74 3.94 0.15
N ARG A 172 17.63 4.63 -0.03
CA ARG A 172 17.37 5.53 -1.16
C ARG A 172 16.72 6.80 -0.65
N SER A 173 17.12 7.92 -1.23
CA SER A 173 16.57 9.25 -0.95
C SER A 173 16.43 10.04 -2.24
N ASP A 174 15.62 11.08 -2.22
CA ASP A 174 15.57 12.07 -3.28
C ASP A 174 16.68 13.12 -3.12
N ASN A 175 16.88 13.94 -4.13
CA ASN A 175 17.74 15.09 -4.00
C ASN A 175 17.15 16.15 -3.04
N LEU A 176 18.01 16.96 -2.45
CA LEU A 176 17.63 17.93 -1.43
C LEU A 176 16.59 18.94 -1.95
N SER A 177 16.78 19.44 -3.18
CA SER A 177 15.90 20.46 -3.76
C SER A 177 14.47 19.95 -3.93
N ASN A 178 14.30 18.71 -4.42
CA ASN A 178 12.99 18.09 -4.56
C ASN A 178 12.36 17.78 -3.20
N THR A 179 13.17 17.31 -2.24
CA THR A 179 12.70 17.03 -0.87
C THR A 179 12.14 18.31 -0.21
N ILE A 180 12.83 19.46 -0.35
CA ILE A 180 12.36 20.75 0.16
C ILE A 180 11.07 21.18 -0.55
N LYS A 181 11.01 21.03 -1.88
CA LYS A 181 9.79 21.35 -2.65
C LYS A 181 8.59 20.56 -2.15
N ILE A 182 8.76 19.25 -1.91
CA ILE A 182 7.69 18.38 -1.40
C ILE A 182 7.33 18.74 0.04
N ALA A 183 8.31 19.08 0.88
CA ALA A 183 8.06 19.54 2.25
C ALA A 183 7.17 20.80 2.25
N ASN A 184 7.43 21.75 1.36
CA ASN A 184 6.61 22.97 1.22
C ASN A 184 5.19 22.69 0.70
N GLN A 185 4.98 21.61 -0.03
CA GLN A 185 3.63 21.17 -0.45
C GLN A 185 2.86 20.45 0.67
N ALA A 186 3.56 19.98 1.68
CA ALA A 186 3.00 19.23 2.79
C ALA A 186 2.53 20.11 3.95
N ILE A 187 2.91 21.40 3.94
CA ILE A 187 2.53 22.44 4.91
C ILE A 187 1.28 23.14 4.43
#